data_b0628703d30df49b118015c6fd0afe30
#
_entry.id   b0628703d30df49b118015c6fd0afe30
#
_cell.length_a   1.000
_cell.length_b   1.000
_cell.length_c   1.000
_cell.angle_alpha   90.00
_cell.angle_beta   90.00
_cell.angle_gamma   90.00
#
_symmetry.space_group_name_H-M   'P 1'
#
loop_
_entity.id
_entity.type
_entity.pdbx_description
1 polymer ?
#
loop_
_entity_poly.entity_id
_entity_poly.type
_entity_poly.pdbx_seq_one_letter_code
_entity_poly.pdbx_strand_id
1 'polypeptide(L)'
;MLMFVLCTQVAIAMAQGTKPTPEVVPAVYGTYEGEATVETVNQTTGQKTPGQKIKVTIEISEGKTGFTVVALKDFTMGQYSFDKIPYESCLLYPETDNNRWQIYLESNLYNTFTTKDQKHSIKLGGNIDEDKSFVYKNGSLELDFELTSDYITTYKYSFKGKKVNDPTGIGRITGRKDGKNAVYDLRGRRVEKPGKGIYIVNGKKMVFQ
;
A
#
# COMPACT_ATOMS: atom_id res chain seq x y z
N MET A 1 50.25 -31.30 -43.53
CA MET A 1 50.09 -30.90 -42.11
C MET A 1 48.95 -29.97 -42.02
N LEU A 2 47.76 -30.52 -41.68
CA LEU A 2 46.50 -29.80 -41.68
C LEU A 2 46.18 -29.44 -40.23
N MET A 3 46.20 -28.16 -39.91
CA MET A 3 45.96 -27.63 -38.58
C MET A 3 44.43 -27.40 -38.39
N PHE A 4 43.76 -28.27 -37.63
CA PHE A 4 42.38 -28.06 -37.23
C PHE A 4 42.29 -27.01 -36.13
N VAL A 5 41.74 -25.87 -36.46
CA VAL A 5 41.36 -24.85 -35.47
C VAL A 5 40.01 -25.26 -34.90
N LEU A 6 40.01 -25.74 -33.66
CA LEU A 6 38.78 -26.04 -32.91
C LEU A 6 38.23 -24.70 -32.35
N CYS A 7 37.22 -24.19 -33.04
CA CYS A 7 36.46 -23.03 -32.54
C CYS A 7 35.49 -23.53 -31.44
N THR A 8 35.86 -23.43 -30.19
CA THR A 8 34.94 -23.62 -29.03
C THR A 8 34.02 -22.41 -28.95
N GLN A 9 32.82 -22.53 -29.44
CA GLN A 9 31.75 -21.59 -29.17
C GLN A 9 31.32 -21.75 -27.69
N VAL A 10 31.75 -20.84 -26.86
CA VAL A 10 31.17 -20.66 -25.51
C VAL A 10 29.80 -20.07 -25.69
N ALA A 11 28.77 -20.90 -25.62
CA ALA A 11 27.40 -20.43 -25.50
C ALA A 11 27.23 -19.77 -24.11
N ILE A 12 27.29 -18.46 -24.06
CA ILE A 12 26.85 -17.69 -22.88
C ILE A 12 25.33 -17.88 -22.80
N ALA A 13 24.87 -18.84 -22.00
CA ALA A 13 23.49 -18.93 -21.60
C ALA A 13 23.23 -17.69 -20.75
N MET A 14 22.66 -16.66 -21.35
CA MET A 14 22.00 -15.58 -20.63
C MET A 14 20.88 -16.25 -19.84
N ALA A 15 21.05 -16.38 -18.54
CA ALA A 15 19.95 -16.69 -17.64
C ALA A 15 18.93 -15.58 -17.80
N GLN A 16 17.88 -15.83 -18.59
CA GLN A 16 16.68 -14.98 -18.59
C GLN A 16 16.10 -15.13 -17.19
N GLY A 17 16.37 -14.16 -16.32
CA GLY A 17 15.73 -14.06 -15.03
C GLY A 17 14.23 -14.10 -15.27
N THR A 18 13.57 -15.16 -14.82
CA THR A 18 12.10 -15.23 -14.86
C THR A 18 11.58 -14.04 -14.08
N LYS A 19 10.78 -13.17 -14.75
CA LYS A 19 10.13 -12.05 -14.09
C LYS A 19 9.36 -12.62 -12.90
N PRO A 20 9.53 -12.08 -11.67
CA PRO A 20 8.80 -12.58 -10.51
C PRO A 20 7.29 -12.53 -10.77
N THR A 21 6.56 -13.51 -10.22
CA THR A 21 5.10 -13.54 -10.32
C THR A 21 4.53 -12.60 -9.26
N PRO A 22 3.49 -11.80 -9.56
CA PRO A 22 2.87 -10.95 -8.57
C PRO A 22 2.20 -11.77 -7.48
N GLU A 23 2.19 -11.25 -6.25
CA GLU A 23 1.65 -11.92 -5.07
C GLU A 23 0.47 -11.15 -4.49
N VAL A 24 -0.48 -11.89 -3.91
CA VAL A 24 -1.49 -11.33 -3.01
C VAL A 24 -0.92 -11.35 -1.59
N VAL A 25 -0.72 -10.19 -0.98
CA VAL A 25 -0.01 -10.05 0.31
C VAL A 25 -0.90 -9.38 1.36
N PRO A 26 -1.83 -10.14 2.01
CA PRO A 26 -2.74 -9.56 3.01
C PRO A 26 -2.02 -8.88 4.20
N ALA A 27 -0.78 -9.29 4.49
CA ALA A 27 0.01 -8.70 5.57
C ALA A 27 0.31 -7.20 5.38
N VAL A 28 0.31 -6.72 4.12
CA VAL A 28 0.55 -5.31 3.83
C VAL A 28 -0.76 -4.50 3.73
N TYR A 29 -1.92 -5.14 3.72
CA TYR A 29 -3.20 -4.43 3.66
C TYR A 29 -3.45 -3.64 4.95
N GLY A 30 -3.97 -2.43 4.79
CA GLY A 30 -4.28 -1.51 5.90
C GLY A 30 -4.03 -0.07 5.52
N THR A 31 -4.10 0.79 6.52
CA THR A 31 -3.93 2.23 6.39
C THR A 31 -2.48 2.62 6.70
N TYR A 32 -1.94 3.51 5.89
CA TYR A 32 -0.60 4.08 6.05
C TYR A 32 -0.72 5.59 6.18
N GLU A 33 -0.09 6.15 7.19
CA GLU A 33 -0.03 7.60 7.40
C GLU A 33 1.41 8.09 7.28
N GLY A 34 1.57 9.24 6.66
CA GLY A 34 2.89 9.81 6.45
C GLY A 34 2.87 11.19 5.81
N GLU A 35 4.01 11.58 5.28
CA GLU A 35 4.19 12.85 4.58
C GLU A 35 4.52 12.60 3.10
N ALA A 36 3.99 13.44 2.23
CA ALA A 36 4.39 13.52 0.85
C ALA A 36 5.01 14.88 0.53
N THR A 37 6.08 14.88 -0.26
CA THR A 37 6.56 16.08 -0.91
C THR A 37 5.84 16.24 -2.25
N VAL A 38 5.26 17.40 -2.50
CA VAL A 38 4.46 17.69 -3.69
C VAL A 38 5.18 18.69 -4.58
N GLU A 39 5.43 18.32 -5.82
CA GLU A 39 5.87 19.23 -6.89
C GLU A 39 4.73 19.38 -7.89
N THR A 40 4.43 20.61 -8.33
CA THR A 40 3.46 20.84 -9.40
C THR A 40 4.16 21.23 -10.68
N VAL A 41 3.66 20.71 -11.81
CA VAL A 41 4.15 21.01 -13.15
C VAL A 41 2.99 21.45 -14.02
N ASN A 42 3.03 22.69 -14.51
CA ASN A 42 2.09 23.15 -15.52
C ASN A 42 2.50 22.58 -16.88
N GLN A 43 1.68 21.73 -17.47
CA GLN A 43 1.99 21.03 -18.71
C GLN A 43 2.05 21.96 -19.93
N THR A 44 1.39 23.12 -19.87
CA THR A 44 1.38 24.09 -20.98
C THR A 44 2.63 24.97 -20.98
N THR A 45 3.07 25.41 -19.79
CA THR A 45 4.18 26.38 -19.67
C THR A 45 5.50 25.72 -19.24
N GLY A 46 5.47 24.48 -18.76
CA GLY A 46 6.61 23.79 -18.15
C GLY A 46 7.03 24.36 -16.78
N GLN A 47 6.27 25.32 -16.23
CA GLN A 47 6.58 25.92 -14.94
C GLN A 47 6.43 24.90 -13.81
N LYS A 48 7.45 24.83 -12.95
CA LYS A 48 7.48 23.97 -11.78
C LYS A 48 7.36 24.80 -10.50
N THR A 49 6.63 24.26 -9.53
CA THR A 49 6.57 24.83 -8.18
C THR A 49 7.41 23.95 -7.24
N PRO A 50 8.22 24.53 -6.35
CA PRO A 50 9.04 23.77 -5.41
C PRO A 50 8.18 22.91 -4.48
N GLY A 51 8.76 21.80 -4.06
CA GLY A 51 8.09 20.79 -3.26
C GLY A 51 7.57 21.32 -1.91
N GLN A 52 6.30 21.04 -1.64
CA GLN A 52 5.61 21.34 -0.39
C GLN A 52 5.35 20.04 0.36
N LYS A 53 5.52 20.01 1.68
CA LYS A 53 5.17 18.84 2.48
C LYS A 53 3.72 18.87 2.90
N ILE A 54 3.04 17.77 2.67
CA ILE A 54 1.65 17.55 3.09
C ILE A 54 1.51 16.21 3.81
N LYS A 55 0.53 16.10 4.70
CA LYS A 55 0.13 14.81 5.29
C LYS A 55 -0.75 14.06 4.31
N VAL A 56 -0.50 12.77 4.15
CA VAL A 56 -1.27 11.89 3.27
C VAL A 56 -1.61 10.60 3.99
N THR A 57 -2.83 10.13 3.77
CA THR A 57 -3.30 8.82 4.22
C THR A 57 -3.51 7.94 3.00
N ILE A 58 -2.88 6.76 2.99
CA ILE A 58 -2.98 5.76 1.92
C ILE A 58 -3.58 4.49 2.50
N GLU A 59 -4.56 3.92 1.82
CA GLU A 59 -5.13 2.61 2.13
C GLU A 59 -4.67 1.60 1.07
N ILE A 60 -4.09 0.48 1.52
CA ILE A 60 -3.81 -0.67 0.67
C ILE A 60 -4.82 -1.76 1.02
N SER A 61 -5.53 -2.27 0.04
CA SER A 61 -6.58 -3.29 0.24
C SER A 61 -6.61 -4.29 -0.91
N GLU A 62 -7.32 -5.39 -0.71
CA GLU A 62 -7.60 -6.35 -1.75
C GLU A 62 -8.47 -5.71 -2.84
N GLY A 63 -8.08 -5.93 -4.09
CA GLY A 63 -8.81 -5.52 -5.27
C GLY A 63 -9.58 -6.70 -5.91
N LYS A 64 -10.01 -6.52 -7.16
CA LYS A 64 -10.63 -7.59 -7.95
C LYS A 64 -9.55 -8.60 -8.36
N THR A 65 -9.88 -9.87 -8.31
CA THR A 65 -9.12 -11.02 -8.82
C THR A 65 -7.60 -10.83 -8.99
N GLY A 66 -6.86 -10.92 -7.89
CA GLY A 66 -5.39 -10.87 -7.90
C GLY A 66 -4.77 -9.48 -7.92
N PHE A 67 -5.58 -8.42 -8.02
CA PHE A 67 -5.10 -7.04 -7.90
C PHE A 67 -5.11 -6.56 -6.45
N THR A 68 -4.34 -5.52 -6.24
CA THR A 68 -4.30 -4.72 -5.01
C THR A 68 -4.79 -3.31 -5.34
N VAL A 69 -5.57 -2.72 -4.45
CA VAL A 69 -5.98 -1.32 -4.55
C VAL A 69 -5.07 -0.47 -3.67
N VAL A 70 -4.47 0.55 -4.25
CA VAL A 70 -3.76 1.61 -3.51
C VAL A 70 -4.61 2.87 -3.60
N ALA A 71 -5.15 3.36 -2.50
CA ALA A 71 -6.10 4.46 -2.49
C ALA A 71 -5.63 5.62 -1.61
N LEU A 72 -5.68 6.84 -2.15
CA LEU A 72 -5.51 8.07 -1.38
C LEU A 72 -6.82 8.37 -0.66
N LYS A 73 -6.78 8.57 0.66
CA LYS A 73 -7.96 8.84 1.49
C LYS A 73 -7.95 10.28 1.99
N ASP A 74 -9.14 10.89 2.06
CA ASP A 74 -9.33 12.28 2.52
C ASP A 74 -8.33 13.25 1.87
N PHE A 75 -8.14 13.07 0.55
CA PHE A 75 -7.03 13.64 -0.19
C PHE A 75 -7.38 15.01 -0.76
N THR A 76 -6.44 15.96 -0.63
CA THR A 76 -6.59 17.30 -1.19
C THR A 76 -5.53 17.55 -2.26
N MET A 77 -5.98 17.98 -3.44
CA MET A 77 -5.16 18.34 -4.57
C MET A 77 -5.52 19.75 -5.05
N GLY A 78 -4.61 20.70 -4.85
CA GLY A 78 -4.92 22.11 -5.10
C GLY A 78 -6.08 22.59 -4.24
N GLN A 79 -7.15 23.03 -4.89
CA GLN A 79 -8.38 23.49 -4.22
C GLN A 79 -9.45 22.39 -4.05
N TYR A 80 -9.21 21.19 -4.58
CA TYR A 80 -10.18 20.11 -4.60
C TYR A 80 -9.86 19.05 -3.54
N SER A 81 -10.88 18.64 -2.80
CA SER A 81 -10.76 17.55 -1.83
C SER A 81 -11.62 16.37 -2.25
N PHE A 82 -11.13 15.15 -2.02
CA PHE A 82 -11.76 13.90 -2.41
C PHE A 82 -11.79 12.94 -1.21
N ASP A 83 -12.85 12.17 -1.07
CA ASP A 83 -12.95 11.13 -0.04
C ASP A 83 -11.98 9.99 -0.33
N LYS A 84 -11.90 9.57 -1.60
CA LYS A 84 -11.04 8.46 -2.01
C LYS A 84 -10.67 8.57 -3.49
N ILE A 85 -9.37 8.37 -3.81
CA ILE A 85 -8.87 8.23 -5.18
C ILE A 85 -8.15 6.87 -5.26
N PRO A 86 -8.77 5.81 -5.83
CA PRO A 86 -8.18 4.49 -5.90
C PRO A 86 -7.40 4.26 -7.20
N TYR A 87 -6.22 3.68 -7.10
CA TYR A 87 -5.51 2.99 -8.16
C TYR A 87 -5.88 1.51 -8.04
N GLU A 88 -6.81 1.02 -8.89
CA GLU A 88 -7.49 -0.27 -8.71
C GLU A 88 -6.73 -1.48 -9.29
N SER A 89 -5.77 -1.24 -10.18
CA SER A 89 -5.04 -2.30 -10.89
C SER A 89 -3.57 -2.39 -10.49
N CYS A 90 -3.29 -2.33 -9.19
CA CYS A 90 -1.93 -2.51 -8.69
C CYS A 90 -1.60 -4.00 -8.53
N LEU A 91 -0.34 -4.35 -8.82
CA LEU A 91 0.25 -5.66 -8.58
C LEU A 91 1.42 -5.50 -7.61
N LEU A 92 1.66 -6.50 -6.78
CA LEU A 92 2.78 -6.54 -5.84
C LEU A 92 3.79 -7.59 -6.31
N TYR A 93 4.96 -7.15 -6.73
CA TYR A 93 6.05 -8.03 -7.13
C TYR A 93 7.04 -8.20 -5.99
N PRO A 94 7.30 -9.44 -5.53
CA PRO A 94 8.26 -9.68 -4.46
C PRO A 94 9.68 -9.33 -4.90
N GLU A 95 10.40 -8.58 -4.07
CA GLU A 95 11.84 -8.41 -4.17
C GLU A 95 12.53 -9.28 -3.12
N THR A 96 13.26 -10.29 -3.57
CA THR A 96 13.73 -11.41 -2.76
C THR A 96 14.69 -10.99 -1.64
N ASP A 97 15.51 -9.98 -1.87
CA ASP A 97 16.60 -9.61 -0.95
C ASP A 97 16.24 -8.53 0.07
N ASN A 98 15.11 -7.82 -0.12
CA ASN A 98 14.83 -6.59 0.61
C ASN A 98 13.62 -6.64 1.56
N ASN A 99 12.95 -7.78 1.70
CA ASN A 99 11.71 -7.89 2.51
C ASN A 99 10.66 -6.84 2.13
N ARG A 100 10.50 -6.58 0.84
CA ARG A 100 9.59 -5.60 0.27
C ARG A 100 8.95 -6.11 -1.01
N TRP A 101 7.87 -5.47 -1.40
CA TRP A 101 7.17 -5.67 -2.66
C TRP A 101 7.17 -4.37 -3.44
N GLN A 102 7.54 -4.44 -4.71
CA GLN A 102 7.39 -3.34 -5.66
C GLN A 102 5.90 -3.20 -5.99
N ILE A 103 5.40 -1.97 -6.01
CA ILE A 103 4.04 -1.64 -6.40
C ILE A 103 4.07 -1.27 -7.88
N TYR A 104 3.44 -2.10 -8.70
CA TYR A 104 3.30 -1.91 -10.14
C TYR A 104 1.86 -1.57 -10.48
N LEU A 105 1.64 -0.53 -11.28
CA LEU A 105 0.32 -0.15 -11.78
C LEU A 105 0.13 -0.67 -13.21
N GLU A 106 -0.75 -1.66 -13.40
CA GLU A 106 -0.97 -2.26 -14.72
C GLU A 106 -1.69 -1.30 -15.68
N SER A 107 -2.60 -0.49 -15.15
CA SER A 107 -3.36 0.48 -15.95
C SER A 107 -3.41 1.83 -15.25
N ASN A 108 -2.99 2.87 -15.94
CA ASN A 108 -3.03 4.23 -15.42
C ASN A 108 -4.42 4.62 -14.96
N LEU A 109 -4.47 5.40 -13.88
CA LEU A 109 -5.71 6.00 -13.41
C LEU A 109 -6.25 6.94 -14.49
N TYR A 110 -7.51 6.74 -14.88
CA TYR A 110 -8.22 7.64 -15.75
C TYR A 110 -9.71 7.60 -15.44
N ASN A 111 -10.15 8.51 -14.58
CA ASN A 111 -11.55 8.52 -14.13
C ASN A 111 -12.01 9.93 -13.75
N THR A 112 -13.33 10.08 -13.60
CA THR A 112 -13.95 11.29 -13.09
C THR A 112 -14.31 11.09 -11.62
N PHE A 113 -13.83 11.98 -10.78
CA PHE A 113 -14.06 11.95 -9.34
C PHE A 113 -14.88 13.16 -8.92
N THR A 114 -15.88 12.93 -8.09
CA THR A 114 -16.66 14.00 -7.46
C THR A 114 -15.91 14.48 -6.22
N THR A 115 -15.84 15.79 -6.06
CA THR A 115 -15.23 16.42 -4.88
C THR A 115 -16.04 16.11 -3.63
N LYS A 116 -15.39 16.17 -2.47
CA LYS A 116 -16.01 15.88 -1.16
C LYS A 116 -17.24 16.75 -0.84
N ASP A 117 -17.23 17.99 -1.30
CA ASP A 117 -18.38 18.92 -1.19
C ASP A 117 -19.46 18.67 -2.24
N GLN A 118 -19.28 17.68 -3.12
CA GLN A 118 -20.19 17.26 -4.20
C GLN A 118 -20.50 18.36 -5.26
N LYS A 119 -19.68 19.41 -5.31
CA LYS A 119 -19.94 20.54 -6.23
C LYS A 119 -19.22 20.41 -7.57
N HIS A 120 -18.13 19.65 -7.63
CA HIS A 120 -17.30 19.51 -8.81
C HIS A 120 -17.08 18.06 -9.18
N SER A 121 -17.02 17.79 -10.47
CA SER A 121 -16.60 16.51 -11.03
C SER A 121 -15.33 16.74 -11.85
N ILE A 122 -14.22 16.19 -11.36
CA ILE A 122 -12.87 16.43 -11.89
C ILE A 122 -12.36 15.16 -12.59
N LYS A 123 -11.91 15.31 -13.83
CA LYS A 123 -11.21 14.23 -14.54
C LYS A 123 -9.77 14.18 -14.03
N LEU A 124 -9.39 13.03 -13.48
CA LEU A 124 -8.03 12.78 -13.04
C LEU A 124 -7.40 11.69 -13.90
N GLY A 125 -6.20 11.97 -14.37
CA GLY A 125 -5.24 10.99 -14.81
C GLY A 125 -4.22 10.76 -13.71
N GLY A 126 -3.61 9.59 -13.65
CA GLY A 126 -2.58 9.33 -12.66
C GLY A 126 -1.78 8.08 -12.93
N ASN A 127 -0.58 8.03 -12.37
CA ASN A 127 0.35 6.92 -12.48
C ASN A 127 1.10 6.73 -11.16
N ILE A 128 1.70 5.56 -11.00
CA ILE A 128 2.64 5.21 -9.93
C ILE A 128 4.01 4.97 -10.57
N ASP A 129 5.05 5.62 -10.06
CA ASP A 129 6.43 5.33 -10.44
C ASP A 129 6.87 4.02 -9.78
N GLU A 130 6.87 2.94 -10.54
CA GLU A 130 7.14 1.59 -10.04
C GLU A 130 8.55 1.44 -9.48
N ASP A 131 9.53 2.14 -10.04
CA ASP A 131 10.93 2.08 -9.61
C ASP A 131 11.16 2.72 -8.24
N LYS A 132 10.19 3.49 -7.74
CA LYS A 132 10.26 4.22 -6.47
C LYS A 132 9.13 3.89 -5.50
N SER A 133 8.32 2.87 -5.83
CA SER A 133 7.12 2.54 -5.06
C SER A 133 7.21 1.15 -4.46
N PHE A 134 7.35 1.09 -3.12
CA PHE A 134 7.57 -0.14 -2.39
C PHE A 134 6.78 -0.19 -1.09
N VAL A 135 6.18 -1.33 -0.82
CA VAL A 135 5.64 -1.66 0.50
C VAL A 135 6.53 -2.68 1.20
N TYR A 136 6.85 -2.44 2.46
CA TYR A 136 7.82 -3.21 3.22
C TYR A 136 7.14 -4.10 4.26
N LYS A 137 7.73 -5.25 4.54
CA LYS A 137 7.27 -6.21 5.56
C LYS A 137 7.24 -5.60 6.98
N ASN A 138 8.08 -4.60 7.23
CA ASN A 138 8.12 -3.88 8.51
C ASN A 138 6.99 -2.84 8.67
N GLY A 139 6.08 -2.74 7.69
CA GLY A 139 4.98 -1.78 7.69
C GLY A 139 5.34 -0.38 7.18
N SER A 140 6.50 -0.18 6.56
CA SER A 140 6.79 1.08 5.86
C SER A 140 6.21 1.07 4.45
N LEU A 141 5.89 2.24 3.92
CA LEU A 141 5.44 2.47 2.55
C LEU A 141 6.20 3.65 1.96
N GLU A 142 6.80 3.46 0.81
CA GLU A 142 7.32 4.49 -0.07
C GLU A 142 6.48 4.44 -1.35
N LEU A 143 5.94 5.58 -1.78
CA LEU A 143 5.07 5.64 -2.96
C LEU A 143 5.29 6.95 -3.69
N ASP A 144 5.86 6.87 -4.88
CA ASP A 144 5.94 7.97 -5.82
C ASP A 144 4.80 7.85 -6.82
N PHE A 145 3.94 8.85 -6.86
CA PHE A 145 2.77 8.86 -7.73
C PHE A 145 2.50 10.24 -8.30
N GLU A 146 1.76 10.29 -9.39
CA GLU A 146 1.33 11.53 -9.98
C GLU A 146 -0.18 11.55 -10.23
N LEU A 147 -0.75 12.75 -10.13
CA LEU A 147 -2.13 13.05 -10.50
C LEU A 147 -2.14 14.26 -11.42
N THR A 148 -2.87 14.16 -12.52
CA THR A 148 -3.07 15.25 -13.47
C THR A 148 -4.53 15.62 -13.50
N SER A 149 -4.86 16.89 -13.23
CA SER A 149 -6.21 17.41 -13.36
C SER A 149 -6.38 18.14 -14.68
N ASP A 150 -7.50 17.87 -15.35
CA ASP A 150 -7.93 18.55 -16.56
C ASP A 150 -6.82 18.71 -17.63
N TYR A 151 -5.83 17.78 -17.64
CA TYR A 151 -4.68 17.73 -18.55
C TYR A 151 -3.76 18.97 -18.52
N ILE A 152 -3.89 19.85 -17.53
CA ILE A 152 -3.15 21.12 -17.45
C ILE A 152 -2.07 21.07 -16.36
N THR A 153 -2.41 20.56 -15.18
CA THR A 153 -1.48 20.57 -14.05
C THR A 153 -1.25 19.15 -13.55
N THR A 154 0.01 18.74 -13.55
CA THR A 154 0.45 17.48 -12.92
C THR A 154 1.03 17.76 -11.56
N TYR A 155 0.53 17.03 -10.57
CA TYR A 155 1.01 16.99 -9.19
C TYR A 155 1.81 15.71 -9.01
N LYS A 156 3.09 15.84 -8.69
CA LYS A 156 3.99 14.72 -8.40
C LYS A 156 4.21 14.62 -6.91
N TYR A 157 3.98 13.44 -6.38
CA TYR A 157 4.04 13.15 -4.94
C TYR A 157 5.11 12.12 -4.66
N SER A 158 5.97 12.39 -3.69
CA SER A 158 6.89 11.41 -3.13
C SER A 158 6.52 11.21 -1.66
N PHE A 159 5.84 10.10 -1.38
CA PHE A 159 5.28 9.76 -0.08
C PHE A 159 6.18 8.80 0.68
N LYS A 160 6.32 9.04 1.98
CA LYS A 160 6.90 8.10 2.94
C LYS A 160 6.02 8.02 4.18
N GLY A 161 5.61 6.80 4.53
CA GLY A 161 4.70 6.58 5.64
C GLY A 161 4.88 5.23 6.31
N LYS A 162 4.08 5.01 7.35
CA LYS A 162 4.04 3.76 8.10
C LYS A 162 2.61 3.29 8.26
N LYS A 163 2.46 1.96 8.28
CA LYS A 163 1.20 1.32 8.58
C LYS A 163 0.76 1.71 9.99
N VAL A 164 -0.44 2.29 10.08
CA VAL A 164 -1.06 2.55 11.38
C VAL A 164 -1.76 1.28 11.83
N ASN A 165 -1.61 0.96 13.10
CA ASN A 165 -2.38 -0.13 13.67
C ASN A 165 -3.85 0.30 13.66
N ASP A 166 -4.66 -0.44 12.93
CA ASP A 166 -6.10 -0.21 12.87
C ASP A 166 -6.66 -0.32 14.31
N PRO A 167 -7.25 0.76 14.87
CA PRO A 167 -7.76 0.70 16.24
C PRO A 167 -8.93 -0.29 16.40
N THR A 168 -9.45 -0.82 15.26
CA THR A 168 -10.48 -1.88 15.24
C THR A 168 -9.90 -3.29 15.21
N GLY A 169 -8.62 -3.45 14.90
CA GLY A 169 -7.93 -4.70 15.18
C GLY A 169 -7.85 -4.83 16.69
N ILE A 170 -8.36 -5.94 17.26
CA ILE A 170 -8.05 -6.36 18.63
C ILE A 170 -6.52 -6.37 18.68
N GLY A 171 -5.93 -5.26 19.13
CA GLY A 171 -4.49 -5.10 19.25
C GLY A 171 -4.03 -6.35 19.99
N ARG A 172 -3.07 -7.06 19.42
CA ARG A 172 -2.44 -8.18 20.11
C ARG A 172 -2.12 -7.61 21.49
N ILE A 173 -2.94 -7.96 22.46
CA ILE A 173 -2.67 -7.60 23.84
C ILE A 173 -1.33 -8.27 24.11
N THR A 174 -0.24 -7.51 23.89
CA THR A 174 1.06 -7.84 24.51
C THR A 174 0.81 -7.59 25.98
N GLY A 175 -0.06 -8.47 26.52
CA GLY A 175 -0.45 -8.42 27.90
C GLY A 175 0.80 -8.44 28.72
N ARG A 176 0.92 -7.49 29.63
CA ARG A 176 1.55 -7.76 30.91
C ARG A 176 1.44 -9.26 31.15
N LYS A 177 2.52 -9.90 31.52
CA LYS A 177 2.54 -11.27 32.03
C LYS A 177 1.75 -11.35 33.36
N ASP A 178 0.46 -11.02 33.29
CA ASP A 178 -0.47 -11.24 34.37
C ASP A 178 -0.92 -12.68 34.22
N GLY A 179 -0.44 -13.51 35.13
CA GLY A 179 -0.72 -14.89 35.42
C GLY A 179 -1.37 -15.74 34.32
N LYS A 180 -0.76 -16.88 34.05
CA LYS A 180 -1.34 -17.97 33.28
C LYS A 180 -2.81 -18.15 33.73
N ASN A 181 -3.78 -17.99 32.76
CA ASN A 181 -5.22 -18.22 32.90
C ASN A 181 -6.13 -17.02 33.21
N ALA A 182 -5.78 -15.81 32.73
CA ALA A 182 -6.73 -14.70 32.76
C ALA A 182 -7.92 -14.99 31.82
N VAL A 183 -9.15 -14.90 32.34
CA VAL A 183 -10.40 -15.12 31.63
C VAL A 183 -11.02 -13.76 31.28
N TYR A 184 -11.45 -13.59 30.03
CA TYR A 184 -12.08 -12.38 29.54
C TYR A 184 -13.44 -12.69 28.92
N ASP A 185 -14.40 -11.81 29.09
CA ASP A 185 -15.68 -11.89 28.39
C ASP A 185 -15.49 -11.47 26.90
N LEU A 186 -16.55 -11.64 26.10
CA LEU A 186 -16.51 -11.27 24.67
C LEU A 186 -16.38 -9.75 24.43
N ARG A 187 -16.50 -8.93 25.48
CA ARG A 187 -16.27 -7.48 25.44
C ARG A 187 -14.86 -7.10 25.90
N GLY A 188 -13.99 -8.10 26.18
CA GLY A 188 -12.62 -7.89 26.60
C GLY A 188 -12.44 -7.50 28.08
N ARG A 189 -13.47 -7.60 28.92
CA ARG A 189 -13.39 -7.34 30.36
C ARG A 189 -12.91 -8.60 31.07
N ARG A 190 -11.97 -8.44 32.00
CA ARG A 190 -11.47 -9.54 32.84
C ARG A 190 -12.60 -10.05 33.75
N VAL A 191 -12.75 -11.36 33.79
CA VAL A 191 -13.75 -12.03 34.62
C VAL A 191 -13.02 -12.91 35.66
N GLU A 192 -13.17 -12.59 36.93
CA GLU A 192 -12.50 -13.34 38.01
C GLU A 192 -13.20 -14.65 38.32
N LYS A 193 -14.53 -14.71 38.19
CA LYS A 193 -15.35 -15.89 38.41
C LYS A 193 -16.26 -16.10 37.19
N PRO A 194 -15.79 -16.85 36.18
CA PRO A 194 -16.57 -17.11 35.00
C PRO A 194 -17.75 -18.03 35.35
N GLY A 195 -18.98 -17.61 35.04
CA GLY A 195 -20.17 -18.46 35.08
C GLY A 195 -20.29 -19.27 33.79
N LYS A 196 -21.46 -19.89 33.55
CA LYS A 196 -21.75 -20.56 32.27
C LYS A 196 -21.74 -19.56 31.15
N GLY A 197 -21.04 -19.85 30.07
CA GLY A 197 -20.95 -18.95 28.92
C GLY A 197 -19.69 -19.13 28.07
N ILE A 198 -19.47 -18.19 27.18
CA ILE A 198 -18.32 -18.16 26.26
C ILE A 198 -17.33 -17.10 26.73
N TYR A 199 -16.08 -17.50 26.89
CA TYR A 199 -14.99 -16.65 27.37
C TYR A 199 -13.75 -16.79 26.49
N ILE A 200 -12.82 -15.85 26.60
CA ILE A 200 -11.50 -15.91 25.99
C ILE A 200 -10.48 -16.21 27.09
N VAL A 201 -9.79 -17.33 26.98
CA VAL A 201 -8.75 -17.79 27.91
C VAL A 201 -7.48 -18.00 27.11
N ASN A 202 -6.40 -17.32 27.46
CA ASN A 202 -5.11 -17.41 26.75
C ASN A 202 -5.25 -17.18 25.23
N GLY A 203 -6.12 -16.23 24.81
CA GLY A 203 -6.38 -15.94 23.41
C GLY A 203 -7.24 -16.97 22.66
N LYS A 204 -7.76 -17.99 23.36
CA LYS A 204 -8.65 -19.02 22.78
C LYS A 204 -10.06 -18.89 23.31
N LYS A 205 -11.05 -19.09 22.44
CA LYS A 205 -12.46 -19.12 22.80
C LYS A 205 -12.77 -20.44 23.55
N MET A 206 -13.32 -20.36 24.75
CA MET A 206 -13.69 -21.50 25.57
C MET A 206 -15.14 -21.38 26.05
N VAL A 207 -15.83 -22.53 26.17
CA VAL A 207 -17.19 -22.64 26.72
C VAL A 207 -17.09 -23.15 28.12
N PHE A 208 -17.63 -22.44 29.11
CA PHE A 208 -17.79 -22.85 30.47
C PHE A 208 -19.23 -23.35 30.67
N GLN A 209 -19.41 -24.55 31.20
CA GLN A 209 -20.70 -25.20 31.44
C GLN A 209 -21.13 -25.10 32.91
#